data_2bdbc8ce7848eb25f0fc4d833343974f
#
_entry.id   2bdbc8ce7848eb25f0fc4d833343974f
#
_cell.length_a   1.000
_cell.length_b   1.000
_cell.length_c   1.000
_cell.angle_alpha   90.00
_cell.angle_beta   90.00
_cell.angle_gamma   90.00
#
_symmetry.space_group_name_H-M   'P 1'
#
loop_
_entity.id
_entity.type
_entity.pdbx_description
1 polymer ?
#
loop_
_entity_poly.entity_id
_entity_poly.type
_entity_poly.pdbx_seq_one_letter_code
_entity_poly.pdbx_strand_id
1 'polypeptide(L)'
;MNTSRWLLMLTLAVVLALGLAACGGDQATQAPATQAPAATEAPAATQPPAQASSPDAQAAREKGLTFLADAYDGKYKGTVVTMTGPFTDEDAVKFNNSVKEFEEKTGIDIQYEGSKQFEASISVRVDAGDAPDIVDFPQPGLLGNFVKAGKVVDLNTFMSEDWLKQNYKQSWLDMATMEGPDGPMMAGVWQRFNGKSLVWYPKAKFEEAGYEIPQTWDELMALTQQIADDGDTAWCIGIESGAATGWPATDWIEDIMLRTTSLENYDKWTRGELKFESPEVKNAAELMAQIWFNDDYVYGGRASIVSTFFGDAPTPMFEDPPKCWLHRQGNFITSFFPEGVEAGKDYDFFYFPPIDAEYGKPFLVAGDIMAMFNDRPEVRAVMEFFSTGESVKAWLAAGGALSPHNDASLDWYGDDVERGIAELVQQADAVRFDGSDLMPGAVGAGSFWKGMTDWIAGAIDLDTALKEIDAAWPQE
;
A
#
# COMPACT_ATOMS: atom_id res chain seq x y z
N MET A 1 -34.13 -25.94 -36.72
CA MET A 1 -35.51 -25.49 -37.04
C MET A 1 -35.65 -24.07 -36.60
N ASN A 2 -35.68 -23.22 -37.58
CA ASN A 2 -36.49 -22.02 -37.81
C ASN A 2 -36.26 -20.82 -36.85
N THR A 3 -35.59 -19.76 -37.34
CA THR A 3 -36.08 -18.59 -38.19
C THR A 3 -36.79 -17.56 -37.31
N SER A 4 -36.57 -16.23 -37.34
CA SER A 4 -36.32 -15.25 -38.38
C SER A 4 -36.14 -13.87 -37.71
N ARG A 5 -35.16 -13.03 -38.10
CA ARG A 5 -35.24 -11.87 -38.99
C ARG A 5 -36.35 -10.84 -38.71
N TRP A 6 -35.93 -9.55 -38.60
CA TRP A 6 -36.33 -8.33 -39.32
C TRP A 6 -35.75 -7.13 -38.60
N LEU A 7 -34.73 -6.39 -39.01
CA LEU A 7 -34.59 -5.32 -40.01
C LEU A 7 -35.77 -4.32 -40.06
N LEU A 8 -35.48 -3.06 -39.76
CA LEU A 8 -35.95 -1.92 -40.55
C LEU A 8 -35.19 -0.64 -40.19
N MET A 9 -34.54 -0.16 -41.10
CA MET A 9 -33.97 1.08 -41.57
C MET A 9 -35.01 2.22 -41.77
N LEU A 10 -34.40 3.40 -42.04
CA LEU A 10 -34.89 4.60 -42.76
C LEU A 10 -35.27 5.77 -41.82
N THR A 11 -34.95 7.05 -42.09
CA THR A 11 -34.22 7.87 -43.12
C THR A 11 -34.19 9.29 -42.57
N LEU A 12 -33.09 9.96 -42.68
CA LEU A 12 -32.67 11.16 -43.45
C LEU A 12 -33.77 12.20 -43.79
N ALA A 13 -33.62 13.47 -43.37
CA ALA A 13 -34.00 14.64 -44.16
C ALA A 13 -33.18 15.89 -43.75
N VAL A 14 -32.39 16.34 -44.72
CA VAL A 14 -31.69 17.64 -44.82
C VAL A 14 -32.68 18.67 -45.37
N VAL A 15 -32.72 19.90 -44.83
CA VAL A 15 -33.20 21.06 -45.57
C VAL A 15 -32.26 22.25 -45.40
N LEU A 16 -31.65 22.60 -46.51
CA LEU A 16 -30.86 23.80 -46.77
C LEU A 16 -31.81 24.86 -47.29
N ALA A 17 -31.73 26.11 -46.86
CA ALA A 17 -32.28 27.25 -47.58
C ALA A 17 -31.39 28.48 -47.46
N LEU A 18 -30.77 28.81 -48.57
CA LEU A 18 -30.08 30.06 -48.87
C LEU A 18 -31.13 31.14 -49.25
N GLY A 19 -30.82 32.39 -48.91
CA GLY A 19 -31.52 33.55 -49.43
C GLY A 19 -30.64 34.79 -49.44
N LEU A 20 -30.22 35.21 -50.59
CA LEU A 20 -29.37 36.36 -50.95
C LEU A 20 -30.15 37.66 -51.06
N ALA A 21 -29.49 38.74 -50.61
CA ALA A 21 -29.35 40.08 -51.27
C ALA A 21 -30.55 41.02 -51.46
N ALA A 22 -30.38 42.27 -51.05
CA ALA A 22 -30.29 43.40 -52.03
C ALA A 22 -30.03 44.74 -51.36
N CYS A 23 -29.26 45.56 -52.06
CA CYS A 23 -28.83 46.93 -51.79
C CYS A 23 -29.95 47.96 -51.77
N GLY A 24 -29.73 49.06 -51.01
CA GLY A 24 -30.48 50.32 -51.22
C GLY A 24 -29.95 51.40 -50.30
N GLY A 25 -29.16 52.30 -50.85
CA GLY A 25 -28.67 53.48 -50.11
C GLY A 25 -29.72 54.56 -50.03
N ASP A 26 -29.64 55.35 -48.95
CA ASP A 26 -30.05 56.77 -49.04
C ASP A 26 -29.38 57.58 -47.90
N GLN A 27 -28.88 58.76 -48.26
CA GLN A 27 -28.25 59.76 -47.41
C GLN A 27 -29.34 60.41 -46.55
N ALA A 28 -29.04 60.57 -45.24
CA ALA A 28 -29.75 61.50 -44.38
C ALA A 28 -28.81 62.25 -43.43
N THR A 29 -28.66 63.50 -43.71
CA THR A 29 -28.40 64.70 -42.87
C THR A 29 -27.94 64.51 -41.45
N GLN A 30 -26.77 65.10 -41.15
CA GLN A 30 -26.25 65.37 -39.82
C GLN A 30 -27.13 66.34 -39.03
N ALA A 31 -27.51 65.97 -37.80
CA ALA A 31 -28.00 66.83 -36.76
C ALA A 31 -26.92 67.01 -35.65
N PRO A 32 -26.89 68.13 -34.91
CA PRO A 32 -25.75 68.53 -34.10
C PRO A 32 -25.60 67.71 -32.83
N ALA A 33 -24.36 67.42 -32.45
CA ALA A 33 -23.93 66.69 -31.25
C ALA A 33 -24.37 67.40 -29.97
N THR A 34 -25.26 66.79 -29.21
CA THR A 34 -25.53 67.10 -27.82
C THR A 34 -24.46 66.42 -26.95
N GLN A 35 -23.69 67.19 -26.18
CA GLN A 35 -22.73 66.65 -25.21
C GLN A 35 -23.45 65.77 -24.17
N ALA A 36 -23.01 64.49 -24.06
CA ALA A 36 -23.42 63.56 -23.02
C ALA A 36 -22.86 64.02 -21.66
N PRO A 37 -23.59 63.89 -20.55
CA PRO A 37 -23.09 64.13 -19.23
C PRO A 37 -21.92 63.22 -18.88
N ALA A 38 -20.93 63.74 -18.13
CA ALA A 38 -19.78 62.95 -17.64
C ALA A 38 -20.26 61.74 -16.88
N ALA A 39 -19.75 60.55 -17.25
CA ALA A 39 -19.96 59.33 -16.53
C ALA A 39 -19.41 59.45 -15.13
N THR A 40 -20.28 59.35 -14.13
CA THR A 40 -19.90 59.19 -12.73
C THR A 40 -19.15 57.88 -12.61
N GLU A 41 -17.88 57.88 -12.16
CA GLU A 41 -17.12 56.68 -11.84
C GLU A 41 -17.92 55.85 -10.84
N ALA A 42 -18.19 54.60 -11.22
CA ALA A 42 -18.75 53.60 -10.32
C ALA A 42 -17.78 53.38 -9.14
N PRO A 43 -18.27 53.28 -7.90
CA PRO A 43 -17.40 52.99 -6.76
C PRO A 43 -16.63 51.69 -7.05
N ALA A 44 -15.28 51.76 -6.85
CA ALA A 44 -14.44 50.59 -6.92
C ALA A 44 -15.02 49.50 -6.01
N ALA A 45 -15.30 48.34 -6.59
CA ALA A 45 -15.75 47.19 -5.81
C ALA A 45 -14.71 46.92 -4.73
N THR A 46 -15.08 47.15 -3.48
CA THR A 46 -14.31 46.75 -2.31
C THR A 46 -14.08 45.26 -2.40
N GLN A 47 -12.84 44.83 -2.63
CA GLN A 47 -12.46 43.44 -2.45
C GLN A 47 -12.86 43.02 -1.03
N PRO A 48 -13.50 41.81 -0.86
CA PRO A 48 -13.76 41.29 0.46
C PRO A 48 -12.45 41.27 1.25
N PRO A 49 -12.45 41.55 2.55
CA PRO A 49 -11.24 41.46 3.35
C PRO A 49 -10.65 40.06 3.18
N ALA A 50 -9.35 39.97 2.94
CA ALA A 50 -8.64 38.70 2.85
C ALA A 50 -8.97 37.91 4.12
N GLN A 51 -9.56 36.74 3.94
CA GLN A 51 -9.91 35.85 5.05
C GLN A 51 -8.59 35.49 5.75
N ALA A 52 -8.53 35.67 7.06
CA ALA A 52 -7.35 35.28 7.81
C ALA A 52 -7.08 33.79 7.63
N SER A 53 -5.82 33.45 7.35
CA SER A 53 -5.40 32.04 7.15
C SER A 53 -5.74 31.22 8.40
N SER A 54 -6.22 30.00 8.21
CA SER A 54 -6.50 29.07 9.33
C SER A 54 -5.20 28.69 10.07
N PRO A 55 -5.22 28.32 11.34
CA PRO A 55 -4.04 27.81 12.05
C PRO A 55 -3.38 26.62 11.34
N ASP A 56 -4.17 25.69 10.79
CA ASP A 56 -3.66 24.53 10.04
C ASP A 56 -2.95 24.98 8.75
N ALA A 57 -3.51 25.96 8.04
CA ALA A 57 -2.86 26.52 6.85
C ALA A 57 -1.53 27.23 7.19
N GLN A 58 -1.44 27.91 8.34
CA GLN A 58 -0.19 28.53 8.79
C GLN A 58 0.87 27.47 9.10
N ALA A 59 0.50 26.43 9.84
CA ALA A 59 1.38 25.31 10.16
C ALA A 59 1.87 24.58 8.89
N ALA A 60 1.01 24.38 7.90
CA ALA A 60 1.40 23.80 6.62
C ALA A 60 2.39 24.69 5.85
N ARG A 61 2.19 26.01 5.85
CA ARG A 61 3.15 26.97 5.22
C ARG A 61 4.52 26.97 5.89
N GLU A 62 4.57 26.86 7.22
CA GLU A 62 5.83 26.77 7.97
C GLU A 62 6.63 25.51 7.59
N LYS A 63 5.95 24.43 7.22
CA LYS A 63 6.53 23.18 6.69
C LYS A 63 6.87 23.29 5.18
N GLY A 64 6.51 24.36 4.49
CA GLY A 64 6.67 24.50 3.04
C GLY A 64 5.61 23.75 2.22
N LEU A 65 4.52 23.29 2.84
CA LEU A 65 3.43 22.54 2.22
C LEU A 65 2.36 23.53 1.73
N THR A 66 2.60 24.11 0.55
CA THR A 66 1.82 25.26 0.05
C THR A 66 0.45 24.87 -0.46
N PHE A 67 0.32 23.72 -1.13
CA PHE A 67 -0.97 23.22 -1.62
C PHE A 67 -1.86 22.75 -0.47
N LEU A 68 -1.28 22.08 0.54
CA LEU A 68 -1.99 21.71 1.77
C LEU A 68 -2.51 22.95 2.52
N ALA A 69 -1.68 23.98 2.62
CA ALA A 69 -2.09 25.25 3.23
C ALA A 69 -3.25 25.91 2.47
N ASP A 70 -3.19 25.92 1.14
CA ASP A 70 -4.26 26.41 0.27
C ASP A 70 -5.56 25.60 0.44
N ALA A 71 -5.43 24.27 0.64
CA ALA A 71 -6.57 23.41 0.93
C ALA A 71 -7.23 23.75 2.28
N TYR A 72 -6.43 23.95 3.35
CA TYR A 72 -6.94 24.36 4.66
C TYR A 72 -7.56 25.77 4.65
N ASP A 73 -7.16 26.64 3.74
CA ASP A 73 -7.82 27.94 3.50
C ASP A 73 -9.11 27.78 2.61
N GLY A 74 -9.47 26.54 2.24
CA GLY A 74 -10.71 26.22 1.52
C GLY A 74 -10.64 26.46 0.01
N LYS A 75 -9.44 26.65 -0.57
CA LYS A 75 -9.26 26.98 -1.98
C LYS A 75 -9.75 25.87 -2.93
N TYR A 76 -9.70 24.60 -2.47
CA TYR A 76 -10.10 23.44 -3.26
C TYR A 76 -11.40 22.79 -2.77
N LYS A 77 -12.19 23.50 -1.99
CA LYS A 77 -13.44 22.99 -1.43
C LYS A 77 -14.41 22.55 -2.53
N GLY A 78 -14.93 21.32 -2.37
CA GLY A 78 -15.89 20.71 -3.29
C GLY A 78 -15.26 20.00 -4.50
N THR A 79 -13.93 19.86 -4.51
CA THR A 79 -13.23 19.03 -5.50
C THR A 79 -13.18 17.57 -5.05
N VAL A 80 -13.03 16.67 -6.03
CA VAL A 80 -12.89 15.22 -5.81
C VAL A 80 -11.48 14.79 -6.22
N VAL A 81 -10.85 13.97 -5.39
CA VAL A 81 -9.60 13.28 -5.67
C VAL A 81 -9.85 11.78 -5.66
N THR A 82 -9.67 11.12 -6.81
CA THR A 82 -9.90 9.69 -6.97
C THR A 82 -8.65 8.90 -6.63
N MET A 83 -8.81 7.77 -5.92
CA MET A 83 -7.72 6.89 -5.54
C MET A 83 -8.07 5.42 -5.80
N THR A 84 -7.06 4.58 -5.99
CA THR A 84 -7.21 3.11 -5.97
C THR A 84 -5.99 2.45 -5.33
N GLY A 85 -6.19 1.24 -4.83
CA GLY A 85 -5.14 0.43 -4.21
C GLY A 85 -5.67 -0.89 -3.65
N PRO A 86 -4.88 -1.59 -2.83
CA PRO A 86 -5.23 -2.92 -2.33
C PRO A 86 -6.15 -2.91 -1.10
N PHE A 87 -6.37 -1.78 -0.43
CA PHE A 87 -7.13 -1.75 0.82
C PHE A 87 -8.58 -2.12 0.59
N THR A 88 -9.00 -3.25 1.12
CA THR A 88 -10.38 -3.74 1.13
C THR A 88 -10.84 -4.01 2.56
N ASP A 89 -12.12 -4.32 2.75
CA ASP A 89 -12.69 -4.72 4.03
C ASP A 89 -12.34 -3.69 5.15
N GLU A 90 -11.83 -4.11 6.29
CA GLU A 90 -11.49 -3.21 7.41
C GLU A 90 -10.36 -2.23 7.10
N ASP A 91 -9.38 -2.58 6.26
CA ASP A 91 -8.32 -1.65 5.87
C ASP A 91 -8.88 -0.46 5.07
N ALA A 92 -9.89 -0.68 4.23
CA ALA A 92 -10.60 0.41 3.54
C ALA A 92 -11.34 1.33 4.53
N VAL A 93 -11.94 0.75 5.58
CA VAL A 93 -12.59 1.54 6.65
C VAL A 93 -11.58 2.38 7.40
N LYS A 94 -10.42 1.81 7.78
CA LYS A 94 -9.35 2.52 8.48
C LYS A 94 -8.73 3.61 7.61
N PHE A 95 -8.52 3.35 6.31
CA PHE A 95 -8.05 4.37 5.37
C PHE A 95 -9.05 5.55 5.29
N ASN A 96 -10.33 5.28 5.05
CA ASN A 96 -11.34 6.33 4.98
C ASN A 96 -11.43 7.14 6.29
N ASN A 97 -11.30 6.48 7.44
CA ASN A 97 -11.25 7.19 8.72
C ASN A 97 -9.98 8.04 8.88
N SER A 98 -8.84 7.64 8.29
CA SER A 98 -7.58 8.39 8.39
C SER A 98 -7.59 9.69 7.59
N VAL A 99 -8.37 9.78 6.51
CA VAL A 99 -8.50 10.98 5.68
C VAL A 99 -9.67 11.88 6.08
N LYS A 100 -10.60 11.38 6.89
CA LYS A 100 -11.87 12.05 7.23
C LYS A 100 -11.68 13.46 7.81
N GLU A 101 -10.78 13.63 8.76
CA GLU A 101 -10.52 14.96 9.37
C GLU A 101 -9.98 15.97 8.34
N PHE A 102 -9.10 15.51 7.44
CA PHE A 102 -8.62 16.31 6.32
C PHE A 102 -9.78 16.74 5.39
N GLU A 103 -10.66 15.82 5.01
CA GLU A 103 -11.83 16.10 4.18
C GLU A 103 -12.79 17.12 4.83
N GLU A 104 -13.06 16.94 6.13
CA GLU A 104 -13.91 17.87 6.89
C GLU A 104 -13.31 19.29 6.97
N LYS A 105 -11.98 19.40 7.11
CA LYS A 105 -11.27 20.69 7.20
C LYS A 105 -11.14 21.39 5.85
N THR A 106 -10.92 20.65 4.79
CA THR A 106 -10.60 21.20 3.46
C THR A 106 -11.82 21.25 2.52
N GLY A 107 -12.74 20.33 2.69
CA GLY A 107 -13.87 20.09 1.78
C GLY A 107 -13.45 19.42 0.45
N ILE A 108 -12.25 18.85 0.38
CA ILE A 108 -11.84 17.91 -0.69
C ILE A 108 -12.47 16.55 -0.34
N ASP A 109 -13.03 15.85 -1.33
CA ASP A 109 -13.60 14.51 -1.21
C ASP A 109 -12.61 13.49 -1.79
N ILE A 110 -12.05 12.61 -0.96
CA ILE A 110 -11.11 11.56 -1.36
C ILE A 110 -11.89 10.26 -1.57
N GLN A 111 -11.99 9.82 -2.82
CA GLN A 111 -12.72 8.61 -3.19
C GLN A 111 -11.76 7.46 -3.45
N TYR A 112 -11.60 6.59 -2.46
CA TYR A 112 -10.75 5.41 -2.54
C TYR A 112 -11.53 4.18 -3.01
N GLU A 113 -11.06 3.56 -4.10
CA GLU A 113 -11.56 2.30 -4.66
C GLU A 113 -10.57 1.18 -4.37
N GLY A 114 -10.83 0.38 -3.34
CA GLY A 114 -10.02 -0.80 -3.00
C GLY A 114 -10.35 -2.01 -3.87
N SER A 115 -9.33 -2.81 -4.22
CA SER A 115 -9.53 -3.98 -5.07
C SER A 115 -8.59 -5.14 -4.74
N LYS A 116 -9.16 -6.33 -4.49
CA LYS A 116 -8.40 -7.61 -4.41
C LYS A 116 -7.78 -8.03 -5.76
N GLN A 117 -8.08 -7.30 -6.84
CA GLN A 117 -7.52 -7.50 -8.18
C GLN A 117 -6.62 -6.32 -8.58
N PHE A 118 -6.12 -5.56 -7.59
CA PHE A 118 -5.35 -4.33 -7.82
C PHE A 118 -4.17 -4.56 -8.78
N GLU A 119 -3.30 -5.50 -8.47
CA GLU A 119 -2.07 -5.79 -9.22
C GLU A 119 -2.37 -6.22 -10.67
N ALA A 120 -3.47 -6.96 -10.89
CA ALA A 120 -3.88 -7.40 -12.22
C ALA A 120 -4.54 -6.29 -13.05
N SER A 121 -5.18 -5.30 -12.39
CA SER A 121 -6.03 -4.31 -13.05
C SER A 121 -5.34 -2.97 -13.30
N ILE A 122 -4.38 -2.56 -12.45
CA ILE A 122 -3.82 -1.22 -12.50
C ILE A 122 -3.11 -0.91 -13.82
N SER A 123 -2.34 -1.86 -14.36
CA SER A 123 -1.65 -1.66 -15.63
C SER A 123 -2.63 -1.41 -16.78
N VAL A 124 -3.73 -2.16 -16.82
CA VAL A 124 -4.77 -2.00 -17.84
C VAL A 124 -5.44 -0.62 -17.74
N ARG A 125 -5.73 -0.14 -16.53
CA ARG A 125 -6.32 1.20 -16.30
C ARG A 125 -5.38 2.31 -16.75
N VAL A 126 -4.11 2.24 -16.38
CA VAL A 126 -3.10 3.25 -16.74
C VAL A 126 -2.88 3.29 -18.25
N ASP A 127 -2.80 2.13 -18.93
CA ASP A 127 -2.61 2.03 -20.38
C ASP A 127 -3.83 2.54 -21.16
N ALA A 128 -5.03 2.35 -20.61
CA ALA A 128 -6.27 2.88 -21.17
C ALA A 128 -6.43 4.40 -20.96
N GLY A 129 -5.58 5.04 -20.17
CA GLY A 129 -5.70 6.46 -19.81
C GLY A 129 -6.80 6.72 -18.76
N ASP A 130 -7.19 5.70 -18.00
CA ASP A 130 -8.19 5.73 -16.93
C ASP A 130 -7.55 5.58 -15.54
N ALA A 131 -6.32 6.06 -15.39
CA ALA A 131 -5.66 6.10 -14.10
C ALA A 131 -6.40 7.06 -13.16
N PRO A 132 -6.66 6.68 -11.89
CA PRO A 132 -7.14 7.63 -10.89
C PRO A 132 -6.07 8.70 -10.61
N ASP A 133 -6.43 9.71 -9.81
CA ASP A 133 -5.52 10.80 -9.50
C ASP A 133 -4.29 10.32 -8.70
N ILE A 134 -4.53 9.43 -7.73
CA ILE A 134 -3.50 8.81 -6.88
C ILE A 134 -3.70 7.30 -6.90
N VAL A 135 -2.59 6.59 -6.94
CA VAL A 135 -2.56 5.13 -6.79
C VAL A 135 -1.70 4.77 -5.61
N ASP A 136 -2.21 3.90 -4.78
CA ASP A 136 -1.56 3.34 -3.61
C ASP A 136 -0.90 2.02 -3.99
N PHE A 137 0.43 1.96 -3.86
CA PHE A 137 1.23 0.79 -4.22
C PHE A 137 1.90 0.17 -3.00
N PRO A 138 1.58 -1.07 -2.63
CA PRO A 138 2.43 -1.83 -1.72
C PRO A 138 3.74 -2.29 -2.38
N GLN A 139 3.81 -2.34 -3.73
CA GLN A 139 4.97 -2.81 -4.49
C GLN A 139 5.70 -1.67 -5.20
N PRO A 140 6.80 -1.13 -4.65
CA PRO A 140 7.68 -0.18 -5.36
C PRO A 140 8.18 -0.69 -6.71
N GLY A 141 8.43 -2.00 -6.82
CA GLY A 141 8.84 -2.62 -8.08
C GLY A 141 7.78 -2.56 -9.19
N LEU A 142 6.49 -2.70 -8.83
CA LEU A 142 5.38 -2.51 -9.77
C LEU A 142 5.24 -1.02 -10.15
N LEU A 143 5.31 -0.11 -9.18
CA LEU A 143 5.30 1.33 -9.42
C LEU A 143 6.42 1.75 -10.38
N GLY A 144 7.60 1.19 -10.23
CA GLY A 144 8.76 1.46 -11.09
C GLY A 144 8.50 1.26 -12.58
N ASN A 145 7.57 0.39 -12.98
CA ASN A 145 7.18 0.21 -14.38
C ASN A 145 6.48 1.47 -14.94
N PHE A 146 5.58 2.06 -14.14
CA PHE A 146 4.85 3.27 -14.52
C PHE A 146 5.74 4.51 -14.50
N VAL A 147 6.70 4.56 -13.56
CA VAL A 147 7.73 5.61 -13.48
C VAL A 147 8.58 5.60 -14.76
N LYS A 148 9.14 4.46 -15.14
CA LYS A 148 9.93 4.29 -16.38
C LYS A 148 9.13 4.64 -17.64
N ALA A 149 7.81 4.39 -17.63
CA ALA A 149 6.91 4.73 -18.72
C ALA A 149 6.49 6.22 -18.74
N GLY A 150 6.95 7.05 -17.79
CA GLY A 150 6.61 8.47 -17.67
C GLY A 150 5.13 8.73 -17.37
N LYS A 151 4.50 7.83 -16.61
CA LYS A 151 3.07 7.92 -16.25
C LYS A 151 2.85 8.55 -14.88
N VAL A 152 3.89 8.68 -14.08
CA VAL A 152 3.86 9.18 -12.69
C VAL A 152 4.39 10.60 -12.65
N VAL A 153 3.77 11.44 -11.84
CA VAL A 153 4.19 12.83 -11.62
C VAL A 153 5.38 12.86 -10.67
N ASP A 154 6.45 13.55 -11.07
CA ASP A 154 7.61 13.80 -10.18
C ASP A 154 7.23 14.78 -9.08
N LEU A 155 7.19 14.29 -7.83
CA LEU A 155 6.82 15.10 -6.67
C LEU A 155 7.83 16.20 -6.36
N ASN A 156 9.10 16.09 -6.81
CA ASN A 156 10.10 17.15 -6.69
C ASN A 156 9.69 18.45 -7.40
N THR A 157 8.73 18.40 -8.32
CA THR A 157 8.23 19.57 -9.04
C THR A 157 7.42 20.53 -8.15
N PHE A 158 6.93 20.07 -7.01
CA PHE A 158 6.08 20.87 -6.14
C PHE A 158 6.28 20.64 -4.64
N MET A 159 6.76 19.47 -4.22
CA MET A 159 6.89 19.12 -2.81
C MET A 159 8.22 19.65 -2.23
N SER A 160 8.18 20.15 -1.02
CA SER A 160 9.37 20.67 -0.34
C SER A 160 10.36 19.56 -0.01
N GLU A 161 11.55 19.59 -0.61
CA GLU A 161 12.65 18.66 -0.33
C GLU A 161 13.08 18.74 1.14
N ASP A 162 13.14 19.94 1.71
CA ASP A 162 13.50 20.16 3.12
C ASP A 162 12.50 19.49 4.05
N TRP A 163 11.20 19.57 3.72
CA TRP A 163 10.16 18.88 4.48
C TRP A 163 10.32 17.37 4.40
N LEU A 164 10.50 16.82 3.22
CA LEU A 164 10.66 15.37 3.03
C LEU A 164 11.86 14.86 3.84
N LYS A 165 13.02 15.53 3.77
CA LYS A 165 14.23 15.18 4.55
C LYS A 165 14.03 15.32 6.06
N GLN A 166 13.22 16.27 6.49
CA GLN A 166 12.89 16.44 7.90
C GLN A 166 11.96 15.35 8.40
N ASN A 167 11.00 14.93 7.57
CA ASN A 167 9.89 14.07 8.02
C ASN A 167 10.08 12.59 7.75
N TYR A 168 11.03 12.19 6.88
CA TYR A 168 11.35 10.78 6.61
C TYR A 168 12.80 10.44 6.92
N LYS A 169 13.06 9.18 7.31
CA LYS A 169 14.41 8.62 7.27
C LYS A 169 14.89 8.53 5.82
N GLN A 170 16.19 8.71 5.58
CA GLN A 170 16.77 8.69 4.22
C GLN A 170 16.43 7.40 3.45
N SER A 171 16.38 6.26 4.13
CA SER A 171 16.03 4.97 3.50
C SER A 171 14.64 4.97 2.83
N TRP A 172 13.64 5.67 3.40
CA TRP A 172 12.32 5.80 2.78
C TRP A 172 12.36 6.67 1.53
N LEU A 173 13.15 7.76 1.58
CA LEU A 173 13.34 8.65 0.42
C LEU A 173 14.10 7.96 -0.70
N ASP A 174 15.11 7.16 -0.38
CA ASP A 174 15.88 6.39 -1.36
C ASP A 174 14.98 5.38 -2.09
N MET A 175 14.09 4.67 -1.37
CA MET A 175 13.14 3.74 -1.97
C MET A 175 12.06 4.42 -2.82
N ALA A 176 11.67 5.65 -2.47
CA ALA A 176 10.70 6.44 -3.23
C ALA A 176 11.35 7.17 -4.43
N THR A 177 12.69 7.21 -4.50
CA THR A 177 13.44 7.78 -5.63
C THR A 177 13.66 6.70 -6.68
N MET A 178 13.07 6.87 -7.84
CA MET A 178 13.08 5.89 -8.94
C MET A 178 13.58 6.51 -10.24
N GLU A 179 14.15 5.68 -11.13
CA GLU A 179 14.60 6.11 -12.46
C GLU A 179 13.42 6.33 -13.39
N GLY A 180 13.18 7.60 -13.72
CA GLY A 180 12.20 8.03 -14.73
C GLY A 180 12.84 8.25 -16.10
N PRO A 181 12.04 8.69 -17.11
CA PRO A 181 12.55 8.94 -18.46
C PRO A 181 13.65 10.00 -18.55
N ASP A 182 13.61 11.00 -17.65
CA ASP A 182 14.53 12.15 -17.63
C ASP A 182 15.56 12.06 -16.50
N GLY A 183 15.62 10.94 -15.78
CA GLY A 183 16.51 10.70 -14.64
C GLY A 183 15.78 10.40 -13.34
N PRO A 184 16.50 10.38 -12.19
CA PRO A 184 15.90 10.08 -10.89
C PRO A 184 14.81 11.09 -10.51
N MET A 185 13.67 10.57 -10.02
CA MET A 185 12.52 11.35 -9.59
C MET A 185 11.93 10.81 -8.29
N MET A 186 11.26 11.68 -7.51
CA MET A 186 10.47 11.26 -6.35
C MET A 186 9.12 10.72 -6.83
N ALA A 187 8.98 9.40 -6.86
CA ALA A 187 7.83 8.71 -7.44
C ALA A 187 6.58 8.74 -6.55
N GLY A 188 6.71 8.96 -5.26
CA GLY A 188 5.61 8.97 -4.30
C GLY A 188 6.05 9.32 -2.89
N VAL A 189 5.10 9.29 -1.95
CA VAL A 189 5.35 9.41 -0.52
C VAL A 189 4.78 8.19 0.22
N TRP A 190 5.48 7.78 1.27
CA TRP A 190 5.02 6.70 2.14
C TRP A 190 4.00 7.24 3.13
N GLN A 191 2.79 6.68 3.15
CA GLN A 191 1.79 7.07 4.14
C GLN A 191 1.91 6.22 5.40
N ARG A 192 2.02 4.90 5.25
CA ARG A 192 2.17 3.94 6.35
C ARG A 192 3.14 2.83 5.97
N PHE A 193 3.53 2.05 6.97
CA PHE A 193 4.23 0.79 6.74
C PHE A 193 3.76 -0.27 7.74
N ASN A 194 4.21 -1.51 7.56
CA ASN A 194 3.91 -2.66 8.39
C ASN A 194 5.20 -3.35 8.82
N GLY A 195 5.22 -3.80 10.07
CA GLY A 195 6.22 -4.72 10.56
C GLY A 195 5.83 -6.16 10.26
N LYS A 196 6.69 -6.93 9.58
CA LYS A 196 6.37 -8.29 9.11
C LYS A 196 7.02 -9.43 9.91
N SER A 197 8.06 -9.15 10.70
CA SER A 197 8.78 -10.17 11.50
C SER A 197 8.07 -10.52 12.81
N LEU A 198 6.77 -10.84 12.73
CA LEU A 198 5.90 -11.06 13.90
C LEU A 198 5.24 -12.43 13.83
N VAL A 199 5.13 -13.09 15.00
CA VAL A 199 4.30 -14.29 15.18
C VAL A 199 3.24 -13.98 16.23
N TRP A 200 1.99 -14.12 15.84
CA TRP A 200 0.80 -13.88 16.65
C TRP A 200 0.36 -15.15 17.36
N TYR A 201 -0.18 -15.02 18.56
CA TYR A 201 -0.66 -16.15 19.36
C TYR A 201 -1.84 -15.76 20.28
N PRO A 202 -2.71 -16.71 20.67
CA PRO A 202 -3.86 -16.46 21.55
C PRO A 202 -3.39 -16.41 23.00
N LYS A 203 -3.00 -15.23 23.50
CA LYS A 203 -2.25 -15.00 24.75
C LYS A 203 -2.78 -15.80 25.95
N ALA A 204 -4.03 -15.56 26.32
CA ALA A 204 -4.60 -16.19 27.52
C ALA A 204 -4.61 -17.72 27.44
N LYS A 205 -4.93 -18.27 26.26
CA LYS A 205 -4.94 -19.73 26.01
C LYS A 205 -3.55 -20.32 25.95
N PHE A 206 -2.60 -19.60 25.37
CA PHE A 206 -1.19 -19.97 25.26
C PHE A 206 -0.56 -20.09 26.66
N GLU A 207 -0.84 -19.11 27.55
CA GLU A 207 -0.42 -19.14 28.95
C GLU A 207 -1.11 -20.26 29.74
N GLU A 208 -2.41 -20.51 29.52
CA GLU A 208 -3.17 -21.61 30.14
C GLU A 208 -2.59 -23.00 29.75
N ALA A 209 -2.17 -23.16 28.49
CA ALA A 209 -1.53 -24.37 27.99
C ALA A 209 -0.09 -24.57 28.54
N GLY A 210 0.51 -23.52 29.09
CA GLY A 210 1.87 -23.54 29.61
C GLY A 210 2.95 -23.49 28.54
N TYR A 211 2.61 -22.96 27.36
CA TYR A 211 3.58 -22.75 26.29
C TYR A 211 4.45 -21.51 26.59
N GLU A 212 5.70 -21.56 26.15
CA GLU A 212 6.68 -20.49 26.35
C GLU A 212 7.03 -19.81 25.02
N ILE A 213 7.28 -18.49 25.07
CA ILE A 213 7.67 -17.71 23.90
C ILE A 213 9.09 -18.09 23.46
N PRO A 214 9.28 -18.61 22.23
CA PRO A 214 10.58 -19.05 21.72
C PRO A 214 11.49 -17.86 21.43
N GLN A 215 12.78 -17.99 21.75
CA GLN A 215 13.80 -16.98 21.53
C GLN A 215 14.73 -17.33 20.36
N THR A 216 14.68 -18.56 19.86
CA THR A 216 15.47 -19.09 18.75
C THR A 216 14.60 -19.93 17.84
N TRP A 217 15.07 -20.17 16.62
CA TRP A 217 14.41 -21.08 15.68
C TRP A 217 14.26 -22.49 16.23
N ASP A 218 15.29 -23.00 16.89
CA ASP A 218 15.24 -24.34 17.49
C ASP A 218 14.16 -24.44 18.58
N GLU A 219 13.99 -23.39 19.39
CA GLU A 219 12.91 -23.30 20.37
C GLU A 219 11.54 -23.17 19.69
N LEU A 220 11.43 -22.43 18.58
CA LEU A 220 10.19 -22.34 17.79
C LEU A 220 9.80 -23.71 17.21
N MET A 221 10.77 -24.46 16.69
CA MET A 221 10.53 -25.82 16.20
C MET A 221 10.17 -26.79 17.33
N ALA A 222 10.80 -26.64 18.51
CA ALA A 222 10.46 -27.43 19.69
C ALA A 222 9.03 -27.12 20.17
N LEU A 223 8.62 -25.85 20.22
CA LEU A 223 7.24 -25.45 20.53
C LEU A 223 6.25 -26.01 19.50
N THR A 224 6.57 -25.91 18.20
CA THR A 224 5.76 -26.46 17.11
C THR A 224 5.53 -27.96 17.30
N GLN A 225 6.58 -28.71 17.64
CA GLN A 225 6.49 -30.14 17.91
C GLN A 225 5.70 -30.44 19.20
N GLN A 226 5.93 -29.64 20.27
CA GLN A 226 5.20 -29.80 21.54
C GLN A 226 3.70 -29.67 21.32
N ILE A 227 3.25 -28.64 20.59
CA ILE A 227 1.83 -28.41 20.28
C ILE A 227 1.25 -29.61 19.51
N ALA A 228 2.01 -30.16 18.54
CA ALA A 228 1.59 -31.35 17.80
C ALA A 228 1.52 -32.61 18.68
N ASP A 229 2.48 -32.80 19.61
CA ASP A 229 2.51 -33.92 20.56
C ASP A 229 1.35 -33.84 21.57
N ASP A 230 0.88 -32.63 21.92
CA ASP A 230 -0.30 -32.38 22.74
C ASP A 230 -1.62 -32.69 22.00
N GLY A 231 -1.55 -32.96 20.68
CA GLY A 231 -2.69 -33.35 19.82
C GLY A 231 -3.38 -32.17 19.14
N ASP A 232 -2.75 -30.99 19.17
CA ASP A 232 -3.20 -29.76 18.54
C ASP A 232 -2.40 -29.43 17.26
N THR A 233 -2.81 -28.41 16.54
CA THR A 233 -2.11 -27.92 15.34
C THR A 233 -1.38 -26.61 15.65
N ALA A 234 -0.09 -26.55 15.37
CA ALA A 234 0.70 -25.38 15.74
C ALA A 234 0.37 -24.15 14.88
N TRP A 235 0.23 -24.28 13.56
CA TRP A 235 0.24 -23.16 12.65
C TRP A 235 -1.08 -22.93 11.91
N CYS A 236 -1.52 -21.68 11.93
CA CYS A 236 -2.61 -21.15 11.11
C CYS A 236 -1.98 -20.52 9.86
N ILE A 237 -2.13 -21.09 8.68
CA ILE A 237 -1.48 -20.61 7.46
C ILE A 237 -2.47 -20.53 6.30
N GLY A 238 -2.45 -19.40 5.57
CA GLY A 238 -3.21 -19.19 4.34
C GLY A 238 -2.51 -18.17 3.46
N ILE A 239 -2.52 -18.37 2.13
CA ILE A 239 -1.86 -17.50 1.15
C ILE A 239 -2.77 -16.99 0.05
N GLU A 240 -4.05 -17.40 0.02
CA GLU A 240 -4.99 -16.88 -0.97
C GLU A 240 -5.17 -15.37 -0.77
N SER A 241 -5.07 -14.60 -1.83
CA SER A 241 -5.21 -13.14 -1.84
C SER A 241 -5.62 -12.62 -3.24
N GLY A 242 -6.55 -13.30 -3.91
CA GLY A 242 -6.96 -12.91 -5.26
C GLY A 242 -5.79 -12.90 -6.25
N ALA A 243 -5.55 -11.75 -6.91
CA ALA A 243 -4.45 -11.59 -7.86
C ALA A 243 -3.06 -11.64 -7.20
N ALA A 244 -2.99 -11.33 -5.91
CA ALA A 244 -1.74 -11.32 -5.14
C ALA A 244 -1.47 -12.64 -4.40
N THR A 245 -2.23 -13.72 -4.69
CA THR A 245 -2.03 -15.04 -4.05
C THR A 245 -0.57 -15.46 -4.12
N GLY A 246 0.00 -15.79 -2.95
CA GLY A 246 1.41 -16.20 -2.81
C GLY A 246 2.29 -15.25 -1.98
N TRP A 247 1.94 -13.96 -1.85
CA TRP A 247 2.74 -13.00 -1.09
C TRP A 247 3.00 -13.40 0.38
N PRO A 248 2.09 -14.08 1.13
CA PRO A 248 2.45 -14.49 2.48
C PRO A 248 3.55 -15.55 2.53
N ALA A 249 3.70 -16.35 1.46
CA ALA A 249 4.77 -17.33 1.37
C ALA A 249 6.11 -16.67 1.06
N THR A 250 6.14 -15.65 0.19
CA THR A 250 7.39 -14.90 -0.08
C THR A 250 7.86 -14.16 1.15
N ASP A 251 6.96 -13.60 1.95
CA ASP A 251 7.28 -12.99 3.25
C ASP A 251 8.04 -13.93 4.19
N TRP A 252 7.67 -15.21 4.22
CA TRP A 252 8.39 -16.20 5.01
C TRP A 252 9.79 -16.46 4.47
N ILE A 253 9.94 -16.60 3.15
CA ILE A 253 11.25 -16.77 2.51
C ILE A 253 12.15 -15.58 2.81
N GLU A 254 11.64 -14.38 2.67
CA GLU A 254 12.34 -13.12 2.90
C GLU A 254 12.81 -12.97 4.34
N ASP A 255 11.92 -13.25 5.28
CA ASP A 255 12.22 -13.15 6.70
C ASP A 255 13.24 -14.22 7.13
N ILE A 256 13.19 -15.42 6.56
CA ILE A 256 14.19 -16.48 6.77
C ILE A 256 15.52 -16.09 6.09
N MET A 257 15.51 -15.52 4.88
CA MET A 257 16.71 -15.02 4.21
C MET A 257 17.46 -14.01 5.09
N LEU A 258 16.76 -13.05 5.70
CA LEU A 258 17.37 -12.07 6.61
C LEU A 258 18.04 -12.71 7.82
N ARG A 259 17.67 -13.95 8.20
CA ARG A 259 18.18 -14.69 9.37
C ARG A 259 19.15 -15.80 9.04
N THR A 260 19.44 -16.03 7.74
CA THR A 260 20.29 -17.14 7.28
C THR A 260 21.36 -16.72 6.30
N THR A 261 21.35 -15.44 5.89
CA THR A 261 22.41 -14.88 5.02
C THR A 261 22.63 -13.39 5.31
N SER A 262 23.68 -12.81 4.74
CA SER A 262 24.01 -11.41 4.96
C SER A 262 22.99 -10.46 4.34
N LEU A 263 22.86 -9.25 4.91
CA LEU A 263 22.02 -8.18 4.33
C LEU A 263 22.46 -7.81 2.91
N GLU A 264 23.76 -7.92 2.59
CA GLU A 264 24.28 -7.70 1.24
C GLU A 264 23.73 -8.75 0.26
N ASN A 265 23.65 -10.02 0.67
CA ASN A 265 23.04 -11.08 -0.16
C ASN A 265 21.55 -10.84 -0.36
N TYR A 266 20.83 -10.42 0.68
CA TYR A 266 19.43 -10.03 0.56
C TYR A 266 19.26 -8.90 -0.48
N ASP A 267 20.05 -7.83 -0.36
CA ASP A 267 20.00 -6.69 -1.26
C ASP A 267 20.38 -7.09 -2.71
N LYS A 268 21.35 -8.01 -2.91
CA LYS A 268 21.69 -8.56 -4.22
C LYS A 268 20.57 -9.41 -4.80
N TRP A 269 19.88 -10.17 -3.96
CA TRP A 269 18.77 -11.00 -4.38
C TRP A 269 17.58 -10.16 -4.88
N THR A 270 17.23 -9.10 -4.18
CA THR A 270 16.16 -8.20 -4.60
C THR A 270 16.46 -7.45 -5.90
N ARG A 271 17.73 -7.39 -6.34
CA ARG A 271 18.17 -6.82 -7.62
C ARG A 271 18.48 -7.84 -8.71
N GLY A 272 18.31 -9.16 -8.43
CA GLY A 272 18.60 -10.24 -9.37
C GLY A 272 20.09 -10.58 -9.55
N GLU A 273 20.97 -9.97 -8.77
CA GLU A 273 22.40 -10.25 -8.73
C GLU A 273 22.71 -11.58 -8.04
N LEU A 274 21.98 -11.91 -6.95
CA LEU A 274 21.93 -13.25 -6.37
C LEU A 274 20.72 -13.99 -6.94
N LYS A 275 20.94 -15.19 -7.46
CA LYS A 275 19.88 -15.96 -8.14
C LYS A 275 18.96 -16.68 -7.15
N PHE A 276 17.72 -16.93 -7.57
CA PHE A 276 16.78 -17.76 -6.81
C PHE A 276 17.28 -19.21 -6.69
N GLU A 277 17.99 -19.73 -7.70
CA GLU A 277 18.62 -21.06 -7.63
C GLU A 277 19.85 -21.10 -6.68
N SER A 278 20.21 -19.98 -6.01
CA SER A 278 21.34 -19.96 -5.06
C SER A 278 21.09 -20.83 -3.83
N PRO A 279 22.16 -21.33 -3.17
CA PRO A 279 22.01 -22.09 -1.94
C PRO A 279 21.29 -21.33 -0.82
N GLU A 280 21.44 -20.01 -0.75
CA GLU A 280 20.85 -19.14 0.27
C GLU A 280 19.32 -19.15 0.17
N VAL A 281 18.77 -18.89 -1.02
CA VAL A 281 17.31 -18.86 -1.25
C VAL A 281 16.72 -20.26 -1.11
N LYS A 282 17.42 -21.28 -1.63
CA LYS A 282 17.00 -22.68 -1.48
C LYS A 282 16.93 -23.08 0.00
N ASN A 283 17.93 -22.72 0.79
CA ASN A 283 17.95 -22.97 2.24
C ASN A 283 16.75 -22.31 2.94
N ALA A 284 16.42 -21.05 2.59
CA ALA A 284 15.25 -20.37 3.18
C ALA A 284 13.93 -21.09 2.84
N ALA A 285 13.77 -21.53 1.60
CA ALA A 285 12.60 -22.30 1.19
C ALA A 285 12.50 -23.66 1.90
N GLU A 286 13.63 -24.37 2.05
CA GLU A 286 13.69 -25.66 2.74
C GLU A 286 13.40 -25.52 4.25
N LEU A 287 13.84 -24.45 4.91
CA LEU A 287 13.50 -24.15 6.30
C LEU A 287 11.99 -23.88 6.47
N MET A 288 11.39 -23.07 5.59
CA MET A 288 9.95 -22.85 5.58
C MET A 288 9.20 -24.17 5.41
N ALA A 289 9.64 -25.03 4.50
CA ALA A 289 9.02 -26.31 4.20
C ALA A 289 9.02 -27.27 5.40
N GLN A 290 9.95 -27.16 6.37
CA GLN A 290 9.95 -27.97 7.59
C GLN A 290 8.65 -27.79 8.40
N ILE A 291 8.09 -26.58 8.35
CA ILE A 291 6.80 -26.28 8.99
C ILE A 291 5.63 -26.52 8.01
N TRP A 292 5.69 -25.90 6.84
CA TRP A 292 4.54 -25.81 5.92
C TRP A 292 4.16 -27.14 5.25
N PHE A 293 5.10 -28.07 5.12
CA PHE A 293 4.89 -29.36 4.45
C PHE A 293 4.66 -30.52 5.42
N ASN A 294 4.55 -30.20 6.71
CA ASN A 294 4.14 -31.17 7.72
C ASN A 294 2.65 -30.97 8.04
N ASP A 295 1.81 -31.92 7.64
CA ASP A 295 0.36 -31.84 7.84
C ASP A 295 -0.05 -31.84 9.32
N ASP A 296 0.78 -32.34 10.22
CA ASP A 296 0.54 -32.31 11.67
C ASP A 296 0.80 -30.91 12.27
N TYR A 297 1.55 -30.06 11.57
CA TYR A 297 1.87 -28.70 12.04
C TYR A 297 0.91 -27.64 11.53
N VAL A 298 0.25 -27.85 10.39
CA VAL A 298 -0.57 -26.85 9.71
C VAL A 298 -2.05 -27.18 9.79
N TYR A 299 -2.85 -26.26 10.27
CA TYR A 299 -4.29 -26.41 10.35
C TYR A 299 -4.90 -26.63 8.94
N GLY A 300 -5.58 -27.76 8.76
CA GLY A 300 -6.08 -28.20 7.45
C GLY A 300 -5.02 -28.87 6.56
N GLY A 301 -3.77 -28.98 7.03
CA GLY A 301 -2.66 -29.56 6.29
C GLY A 301 -2.15 -28.68 5.14
N ARG A 302 -1.05 -29.10 4.51
CA ARG A 302 -0.42 -28.39 3.37
C ARG A 302 -1.43 -28.04 2.25
N ALA A 303 -2.36 -28.95 1.96
CA ALA A 303 -3.31 -28.77 0.86
C ALA A 303 -4.28 -27.60 1.05
N SER A 304 -4.51 -27.15 2.29
CA SER A 304 -5.39 -26.02 2.60
C SER A 304 -4.73 -24.65 2.36
N ILE A 305 -3.40 -24.57 2.44
CA ILE A 305 -2.64 -23.32 2.47
C ILE A 305 -2.98 -22.40 1.28
N VAL A 306 -2.98 -22.95 0.06
CA VAL A 306 -3.17 -22.18 -1.17
C VAL A 306 -4.60 -21.71 -1.40
N SER A 307 -5.57 -22.27 -0.70
CA SER A 307 -6.99 -21.92 -0.82
C SER A 307 -7.55 -21.18 0.39
N THR A 308 -6.79 -21.08 1.47
CA THR A 308 -7.19 -20.31 2.66
C THR A 308 -6.82 -18.84 2.45
N PHE A 309 -7.83 -17.97 2.53
CA PHE A 309 -7.62 -16.53 2.47
C PHE A 309 -6.72 -16.09 3.62
N PHE A 310 -5.72 -15.25 3.33
CA PHE A 310 -4.73 -14.86 4.34
C PHE A 310 -5.36 -14.20 5.57
N GLY A 311 -6.43 -13.41 5.36
CA GLY A 311 -7.14 -12.72 6.43
C GLY A 311 -8.01 -13.64 7.29
N ASP A 312 -8.48 -14.79 6.76
CA ASP A 312 -9.23 -15.79 7.50
C ASP A 312 -8.32 -16.80 8.22
N ALA A 313 -7.07 -16.92 7.79
CA ALA A 313 -6.12 -17.89 8.32
C ALA A 313 -5.96 -17.84 9.85
N PRO A 314 -5.88 -16.67 10.54
CA PRO A 314 -5.75 -16.60 11.99
C PRO A 314 -7.05 -16.86 12.76
N THR A 315 -8.23 -16.83 12.12
CA THR A 315 -9.53 -16.94 12.80
C THR A 315 -9.64 -18.19 13.70
N PRO A 316 -9.19 -19.40 13.29
CA PRO A 316 -9.26 -20.60 14.14
C PRO A 316 -8.44 -20.50 15.43
N MET A 317 -7.49 -19.59 15.52
CA MET A 317 -6.69 -19.31 16.71
C MET A 317 -7.54 -18.77 17.88
N PHE A 318 -8.67 -18.13 17.56
CA PHE A 318 -9.60 -17.51 18.52
C PHE A 318 -10.79 -18.41 18.87
N GLU A 319 -10.86 -19.65 18.36
CA GLU A 319 -11.87 -20.61 18.80
C GLU A 319 -11.58 -21.11 20.23
N ASP A 320 -12.58 -21.73 20.86
CA ASP A 320 -12.45 -22.32 22.21
C ASP A 320 -12.82 -23.81 22.19
N PRO A 321 -11.85 -24.72 22.23
CA PRO A 321 -10.40 -24.50 22.24
C PRO A 321 -9.84 -23.99 20.90
N PRO A 322 -8.67 -23.35 20.89
CA PRO A 322 -7.99 -22.96 19.64
C PRO A 322 -7.79 -24.17 18.73
N LYS A 323 -7.90 -23.94 17.40
CA LYS A 323 -7.64 -25.00 16.41
C LYS A 323 -6.22 -24.93 15.83
N CYS A 324 -5.57 -23.79 16.01
CA CYS A 324 -4.16 -23.56 15.74
C CYS A 324 -3.67 -22.44 16.68
N TRP A 325 -2.36 -22.35 16.91
CA TRP A 325 -1.79 -21.57 18.01
C TRP A 325 -0.91 -20.41 17.56
N LEU A 326 -0.32 -20.49 16.37
CA LEU A 326 0.66 -19.54 15.87
C LEU A 326 0.28 -19.08 14.46
N HIS A 327 0.44 -17.78 14.22
CA HIS A 327 0.25 -17.17 12.89
C HIS A 327 1.34 -16.16 12.62
N ARG A 328 2.20 -16.37 11.60
CA ARG A 328 3.23 -15.39 11.23
C ARG A 328 2.66 -14.46 10.18
N GLN A 329 2.57 -13.16 10.48
CA GLN A 329 2.05 -12.14 9.57
C GLN A 329 2.41 -10.73 10.04
N GLY A 330 2.36 -9.75 9.12
CA GLY A 330 2.50 -8.33 9.44
C GLY A 330 1.42 -7.80 10.40
N ASN A 331 1.68 -6.68 11.05
CA ASN A 331 0.77 -6.14 12.07
C ASN A 331 -0.61 -5.71 11.50
N PHE A 332 -0.74 -5.50 10.20
CA PHE A 332 -2.06 -5.26 9.58
C PHE A 332 -3.06 -6.41 9.78
N ILE A 333 -2.58 -7.64 10.09
CA ILE A 333 -3.46 -8.80 10.27
C ILE A 333 -4.46 -8.61 11.41
N THR A 334 -4.16 -7.73 12.36
CA THR A 334 -5.10 -7.39 13.45
C THR A 334 -6.40 -6.80 12.93
N SER A 335 -6.43 -6.23 11.73
CA SER A 335 -7.66 -5.78 11.04
C SER A 335 -8.60 -6.93 10.65
N PHE A 336 -8.08 -8.16 10.59
CA PHE A 336 -8.81 -9.36 10.19
C PHE A 336 -9.15 -10.28 11.37
N PHE A 337 -8.74 -9.93 12.58
CA PHE A 337 -9.09 -10.70 13.77
C PHE A 337 -10.59 -10.60 14.07
N PRO A 338 -11.20 -11.62 14.70
CA PRO A 338 -12.61 -11.58 15.03
C PRO A 338 -12.99 -10.37 15.87
N GLU A 339 -14.20 -9.82 15.63
CA GLU A 339 -14.72 -8.70 16.40
C GLU A 339 -14.77 -9.03 17.91
N GLY A 340 -14.29 -8.10 18.73
CA GLY A 340 -14.32 -8.18 20.19
C GLY A 340 -13.11 -8.84 20.83
N VAL A 341 -12.12 -9.29 20.08
CA VAL A 341 -10.83 -9.71 20.67
C VAL A 341 -9.98 -8.50 21.03
N GLU A 342 -9.32 -8.55 22.20
CA GLU A 342 -8.60 -7.43 22.80
C GLU A 342 -7.09 -7.65 22.75
N ALA A 343 -6.35 -6.66 22.22
CA ALA A 343 -4.89 -6.65 22.19
C ALA A 343 -4.30 -6.75 23.61
N GLY A 344 -3.23 -7.54 23.77
CA GLY A 344 -2.54 -7.75 25.04
C GLY A 344 -3.29 -8.63 26.04
N LYS A 345 -4.53 -9.00 25.75
CA LYS A 345 -5.38 -9.88 26.56
C LYS A 345 -5.72 -11.18 25.83
N ASP A 346 -6.41 -11.08 24.71
CA ASP A 346 -6.86 -12.24 23.93
C ASP A 346 -5.80 -12.66 22.92
N TYR A 347 -4.99 -11.73 22.43
CA TYR A 347 -3.84 -11.99 21.58
C TYR A 347 -2.64 -11.13 21.94
N ASP A 348 -1.47 -11.60 21.56
CA ASP A 348 -0.21 -10.87 21.63
C ASP A 348 0.71 -11.38 20.51
N PHE A 349 1.91 -10.86 20.41
CA PHE A 349 2.89 -11.28 19.43
C PHE A 349 4.26 -11.54 20.06
N PHE A 350 5.11 -12.22 19.32
CA PHE A 350 6.54 -12.24 19.56
C PHE A 350 7.31 -12.03 18.25
N TYR A 351 8.54 -11.56 18.40
CA TYR A 351 9.45 -11.39 17.27
C TYR A 351 9.76 -12.74 16.64
N PHE A 352 9.66 -12.86 15.30
CA PHE A 352 10.05 -14.07 14.58
C PHE A 352 11.52 -14.39 14.87
N PRO A 353 11.84 -15.55 15.50
CA PRO A 353 13.12 -15.72 16.16
C PRO A 353 14.32 -15.73 15.22
N PRO A 354 15.54 -15.39 15.71
CA PRO A 354 16.77 -15.62 14.98
C PRO A 354 16.97 -17.10 14.64
N ILE A 355 17.48 -17.37 13.42
CA ILE A 355 17.84 -18.72 12.96
C ILE A 355 19.35 -18.92 13.16
N ASP A 356 20.17 -18.05 12.56
CA ASP A 356 21.60 -18.01 12.82
C ASP A 356 21.94 -16.72 13.59
N ALA A 357 22.54 -16.89 14.76
CA ALA A 357 22.88 -15.77 15.65
C ALA A 357 23.89 -14.77 15.01
N GLU A 358 24.61 -15.19 13.95
CA GLU A 358 25.53 -14.32 13.22
C GLU A 358 24.81 -13.13 12.58
N TYR A 359 23.55 -13.30 12.17
CA TYR A 359 22.77 -12.25 11.46
C TYR A 359 21.93 -11.37 12.37
N GLY A 360 22.00 -11.57 13.70
CA GLY A 360 21.35 -10.71 14.70
C GLY A 360 19.82 -10.78 14.67
N LYS A 361 19.18 -9.63 14.86
CA LYS A 361 17.72 -9.46 14.89
C LYS A 361 17.25 -8.48 13.82
N PRO A 362 17.34 -8.83 12.51
CA PRO A 362 16.83 -7.99 11.43
C PRO A 362 15.29 -7.96 11.44
N PHE A 363 14.70 -6.92 10.88
CA PHE A 363 13.27 -6.76 10.80
C PHE A 363 12.81 -6.56 9.35
N LEU A 364 11.86 -7.38 8.90
CA LEU A 364 11.21 -7.24 7.60
C LEU A 364 10.06 -6.24 7.72
N VAL A 365 9.98 -5.30 6.79
CA VAL A 365 8.89 -4.32 6.70
C VAL A 365 8.31 -4.28 5.28
N ALA A 366 7.07 -3.85 5.16
CA ALA A 366 6.46 -3.44 3.90
C ALA A 366 5.72 -2.13 4.12
N GLY A 367 5.32 -1.44 3.08
CA GLY A 367 4.62 -0.16 3.22
C GLY A 367 3.93 0.23 1.93
N ASP A 368 3.13 1.27 2.04
CA ASP A 368 2.27 1.73 0.97
C ASP A 368 2.74 3.09 0.49
N ILE A 369 3.18 3.15 -0.78
CA ILE A 369 3.65 4.36 -1.45
C ILE A 369 2.54 4.97 -2.30
N MET A 370 2.13 6.18 -1.95
CA MET A 370 1.14 6.95 -2.68
C MET A 370 1.82 7.64 -3.87
N ALA A 371 1.41 7.29 -5.09
CA ALA A 371 1.95 7.84 -6.34
C ALA A 371 0.89 8.64 -7.10
N MET A 372 1.30 9.80 -7.64
CA MET A 372 0.42 10.75 -8.32
C MET A 372 0.44 10.52 -9.83
N PHE A 373 -0.75 10.33 -10.44
CA PHE A 373 -0.90 10.11 -11.89
C PHE A 373 -1.51 11.31 -12.63
N ASN A 374 -2.31 12.14 -11.96
CA ASN A 374 -2.91 13.33 -12.54
C ASN A 374 -2.50 14.59 -11.78
N ASP A 375 -1.83 15.51 -12.47
CA ASP A 375 -1.30 16.73 -11.87
C ASP A 375 -2.36 17.84 -11.80
N ARG A 376 -2.99 17.96 -10.61
CA ARG A 376 -3.96 19.00 -10.29
C ARG A 376 -3.66 19.59 -8.91
N PRO A 377 -3.95 20.88 -8.65
CA PRO A 377 -3.61 21.52 -7.37
C PRO A 377 -4.20 20.82 -6.12
N GLU A 378 -5.44 20.34 -6.20
CA GLU A 378 -6.10 19.60 -5.12
C GLU A 378 -5.46 18.22 -4.88
N VAL A 379 -4.95 17.57 -5.95
CA VAL A 379 -4.23 16.29 -5.83
C VAL A 379 -2.86 16.53 -5.19
N ARG A 380 -2.15 17.61 -5.56
CA ARG A 380 -0.92 18.02 -4.88
C ARG A 380 -1.13 18.26 -3.38
N ALA A 381 -2.28 18.87 -3.00
CA ALA A 381 -2.63 19.07 -1.59
C ALA A 381 -2.81 17.73 -0.84
N VAL A 382 -3.45 16.75 -1.45
CA VAL A 382 -3.61 15.40 -0.88
C VAL A 382 -2.26 14.69 -0.76
N MET A 383 -1.37 14.82 -1.76
CA MET A 383 0.00 14.27 -1.67
C MET A 383 0.83 14.92 -0.56
N GLU A 384 0.74 16.26 -0.40
CA GLU A 384 1.38 16.96 0.72
C GLU A 384 0.79 16.49 2.08
N PHE A 385 -0.53 16.24 2.16
CA PHE A 385 -1.15 15.67 3.36
C PHE A 385 -0.61 14.26 3.66
N PHE A 386 -0.53 13.37 2.68
CA PHE A 386 0.02 12.03 2.86
C PHE A 386 1.49 12.02 3.29
N SER A 387 2.23 13.09 3.08
CA SER A 387 3.60 13.23 3.58
C SER A 387 3.70 13.62 5.07
N THR A 388 2.58 13.73 5.78
CA THR A 388 2.50 14.09 7.21
C THR A 388 2.02 12.94 8.07
N GLY A 389 2.47 12.87 9.34
CA GLY A 389 1.99 11.88 10.31
C GLY A 389 0.48 11.96 10.58
N GLU A 390 -0.13 13.15 10.44
CA GLU A 390 -1.58 13.31 10.59
C GLU A 390 -2.37 12.43 9.62
N SER A 391 -1.82 12.13 8.43
CA SER A 391 -2.48 11.30 7.42
C SER A 391 -2.69 9.84 7.85
N VAL A 392 -1.93 9.36 8.84
CA VAL A 392 -2.01 7.98 9.35
C VAL A 392 -2.46 7.91 10.81
N LYS A 393 -2.60 9.05 11.49
CA LYS A 393 -2.87 9.12 12.93
C LYS A 393 -4.09 8.33 13.38
N ALA A 394 -5.23 8.45 12.69
CA ALA A 394 -6.43 7.71 13.04
C ALA A 394 -6.27 6.20 12.80
N TRP A 395 -5.46 5.82 11.81
CA TRP A 395 -5.12 4.41 11.59
C TRP A 395 -4.22 3.86 12.69
N LEU A 396 -3.19 4.61 13.14
CA LEU A 396 -2.34 4.21 14.28
C LEU A 396 -3.18 3.98 15.54
N ALA A 397 -4.18 4.83 15.78
CA ALA A 397 -5.10 4.67 16.90
C ALA A 397 -6.03 3.45 16.76
N ALA A 398 -6.34 3.03 15.54
CA ALA A 398 -7.15 1.86 15.24
C ALA A 398 -6.34 0.54 15.15
N GLY A 399 -5.00 0.63 15.13
CA GLY A 399 -4.08 -0.51 14.99
C GLY A 399 -3.93 -1.01 13.56
N GLY A 400 -2.90 -1.83 13.32
CA GLY A 400 -2.61 -2.45 12.03
C GLY A 400 -1.77 -1.59 11.08
N ALA A 401 -1.15 -0.52 11.56
CA ALA A 401 -0.23 0.32 10.77
C ALA A 401 0.89 0.88 11.64
N LEU A 402 2.02 1.18 11.03
CA LEU A 402 3.13 1.93 11.60
C LEU A 402 3.38 3.18 10.75
N SER A 403 3.92 4.24 11.37
CA SER A 403 4.21 5.50 10.69
C SER A 403 5.67 5.60 10.24
N PRO A 404 5.93 5.92 8.95
CA PRO A 404 7.27 6.26 8.48
C PRO A 404 7.68 7.71 8.80
N HIS A 405 6.75 8.51 9.33
CA HIS A 405 6.91 9.94 9.53
C HIS A 405 7.59 10.28 10.87
N ASN A 406 8.58 11.15 10.85
CA ASN A 406 9.27 11.61 12.05
C ASN A 406 8.40 12.51 12.93
N ASP A 407 7.34 13.13 12.39
CA ASP A 407 6.39 13.97 13.14
C ASP A 407 5.24 13.18 13.76
N ALA A 408 5.19 11.83 13.60
CA ALA A 408 4.26 10.97 14.30
C ALA A 408 4.72 10.68 15.73
N SER A 409 3.76 10.67 16.68
CA SER A 409 4.02 10.36 18.08
C SER A 409 3.70 8.90 18.41
N LEU A 410 4.52 8.27 19.27
CA LEU A 410 4.22 6.95 19.83
C LEU A 410 2.93 6.93 20.66
N ASP A 411 2.50 8.10 21.19
CA ASP A 411 1.24 8.23 21.93
C ASP A 411 -0.02 8.11 21.03
N TRP A 412 0.16 8.08 19.70
CA TRP A 412 -0.95 7.90 18.76
C TRP A 412 -1.36 6.45 18.58
N TYR A 413 -0.49 5.50 18.96
CA TYR A 413 -0.83 4.07 18.89
C TYR A 413 -1.89 3.70 19.91
N GLY A 414 -2.91 2.96 19.48
CA GLY A 414 -4.13 2.72 20.25
C GLY A 414 -3.95 1.80 21.45
N ASP A 415 -2.96 0.92 21.42
CA ASP A 415 -2.68 -0.04 22.47
C ASP A 415 -1.18 -0.34 22.64
N ASP A 416 -0.84 -1.12 23.68
CA ASP A 416 0.54 -1.45 24.01
C ASP A 416 1.15 -2.49 23.05
N VAL A 417 0.34 -3.30 22.37
CA VAL A 417 0.80 -4.28 21.36
C VAL A 417 1.32 -3.54 20.14
N GLU A 418 0.53 -2.64 19.56
CA GLU A 418 0.93 -1.83 18.41
C GLU A 418 2.13 -0.91 18.74
N ARG A 419 2.14 -0.31 19.92
CA ARG A 419 3.28 0.49 20.39
C ARG A 419 4.53 -0.36 20.52
N GLY A 420 4.40 -1.58 21.10
CA GLY A 420 5.50 -2.53 21.25
C GLY A 420 6.09 -2.95 19.89
N ILE A 421 5.28 -3.10 18.86
CA ILE A 421 5.77 -3.39 17.50
C ILE A 421 6.58 -2.21 16.96
N ALA A 422 6.08 -0.97 17.10
CA ALA A 422 6.80 0.22 16.68
C ALA A 422 8.17 0.35 17.39
N GLU A 423 8.23 0.09 18.69
CA GLU A 423 9.46 0.08 19.47
C GLU A 423 10.41 -1.03 19.02
N LEU A 424 9.89 -2.23 18.72
CA LEU A 424 10.67 -3.37 18.23
C LEU A 424 11.35 -3.07 16.90
N VAL A 425 10.64 -2.43 15.94
CA VAL A 425 11.22 -1.98 14.67
C VAL A 425 12.31 -0.93 14.88
N GLN A 426 12.14 -0.03 15.87
CA GLN A 426 13.17 0.96 16.20
C GLN A 426 14.44 0.35 16.81
N GLN A 427 14.32 -0.78 17.50
CA GLN A 427 15.40 -1.49 18.17
C GLN A 427 16.06 -2.57 17.30
N ALA A 428 15.53 -2.84 16.11
CA ALA A 428 16.06 -3.86 15.23
C ALA A 428 17.51 -3.54 14.79
N ASP A 429 18.36 -4.57 14.71
CA ASP A 429 19.75 -4.43 14.26
C ASP A 429 19.84 -3.92 12.82
N ALA A 430 18.86 -4.28 12.00
CA ALA A 430 18.68 -3.80 10.63
C ALA A 430 17.21 -3.91 10.21
N VAL A 431 16.81 -3.08 9.26
CA VAL A 431 15.48 -3.14 8.63
C VAL A 431 15.67 -3.34 7.13
N ARG A 432 14.90 -4.27 6.54
CA ARG A 432 14.81 -4.43 5.09
C ARG A 432 13.35 -4.44 4.67
N PHE A 433 13.13 -3.83 3.52
CA PHE A 433 11.83 -3.86 2.88
C PHE A 433 11.57 -5.24 2.25
N ASP A 434 10.32 -5.63 2.14
CA ASP A 434 9.81 -6.81 1.45
C ASP A 434 10.49 -6.99 0.09
N GLY A 435 11.15 -8.13 -0.10
CA GLY A 435 11.97 -8.38 -1.27
C GLY A 435 11.13 -8.51 -2.53
N SER A 436 9.99 -9.21 -2.46
CA SER A 436 9.09 -9.39 -3.60
C SER A 436 8.49 -8.07 -4.06
N ASP A 437 8.19 -7.17 -3.14
CA ASP A 437 7.65 -5.85 -3.43
C ASP A 437 8.69 -4.89 -4.06
N LEU A 438 9.99 -5.07 -3.75
CA LEU A 438 11.10 -4.33 -4.36
C LEU A 438 11.47 -4.83 -5.75
N MET A 439 11.30 -6.14 -6.02
CA MET A 439 11.64 -6.74 -7.31
C MET A 439 10.80 -6.16 -8.45
N PRO A 440 11.30 -6.19 -9.71
CA PRO A 440 10.45 -5.85 -10.86
C PRO A 440 9.12 -6.60 -10.79
N GLY A 441 8.00 -5.92 -11.08
CA GLY A 441 6.65 -6.49 -10.92
C GLY A 441 6.46 -7.86 -11.61
N ALA A 442 7.13 -8.10 -12.75
CA ALA A 442 7.10 -9.40 -13.44
C ALA A 442 7.75 -10.54 -12.61
N VAL A 443 8.69 -10.19 -11.73
CA VAL A 443 9.39 -11.14 -10.85
C VAL A 443 8.67 -11.23 -9.50
N GLY A 444 8.66 -10.17 -8.72
CA GLY A 444 8.12 -10.17 -7.36
C GLY A 444 6.64 -10.53 -7.31
N ALA A 445 5.79 -9.63 -7.78
CA ALA A 445 4.33 -9.82 -7.84
C ALA A 445 3.89 -10.85 -8.92
N GLY A 446 4.80 -11.22 -9.83
CA GLY A 446 4.53 -12.19 -10.89
C GLY A 446 5.05 -13.58 -10.56
N SER A 447 6.25 -13.89 -11.04
CA SER A 447 6.79 -15.25 -11.02
C SER A 447 7.13 -15.77 -9.62
N PHE A 448 7.49 -14.92 -8.67
CA PHE A 448 7.84 -15.35 -7.32
C PHE A 448 6.57 -15.76 -6.55
N TRP A 449 5.53 -14.92 -6.49
CA TRP A 449 4.26 -15.29 -5.87
C TRP A 449 3.68 -16.56 -6.48
N LYS A 450 3.65 -16.62 -7.82
CA LYS A 450 3.16 -17.80 -8.54
C LYS A 450 4.01 -19.04 -8.28
N GLY A 451 5.33 -18.94 -8.36
CA GLY A 451 6.26 -20.05 -8.16
C GLY A 451 6.10 -20.68 -6.77
N MET A 452 5.99 -19.83 -5.73
CA MET A 452 5.74 -20.31 -4.36
C MET A 452 4.37 -20.96 -4.23
N THR A 453 3.33 -20.37 -4.81
CA THR A 453 1.97 -20.96 -4.83
C THR A 453 1.96 -22.33 -5.49
N ASP A 454 2.57 -22.48 -6.66
CA ASP A 454 2.64 -23.73 -7.41
C ASP A 454 3.46 -24.80 -6.66
N TRP A 455 4.57 -24.40 -6.04
CA TRP A 455 5.38 -25.32 -5.23
C TRP A 455 4.64 -25.80 -3.97
N ILE A 456 3.99 -24.88 -3.24
CA ILE A 456 3.20 -25.23 -2.05
C ILE A 456 2.01 -26.13 -2.42
N ALA A 457 1.35 -25.87 -3.54
CA ALA A 457 0.29 -26.71 -4.08
C ALA A 457 0.77 -28.10 -4.54
N GLY A 458 2.10 -28.30 -4.69
CA GLY A 458 2.69 -29.53 -5.22
C GLY A 458 2.55 -29.70 -6.74
N ALA A 459 2.26 -28.60 -7.46
CA ALA A 459 2.17 -28.61 -8.92
C ALA A 459 3.56 -28.69 -9.59
N ILE A 460 4.58 -28.10 -8.96
CA ILE A 460 5.98 -28.14 -9.37
C ILE A 460 6.89 -28.42 -8.16
N ASP A 461 8.11 -28.88 -8.39
CA ASP A 461 9.13 -28.97 -7.34
C ASP A 461 9.83 -27.63 -7.10
N LEU A 462 10.60 -27.52 -6.00
CA LEU A 462 11.30 -26.28 -5.62
C LEU A 462 12.30 -25.85 -6.69
N ASP A 463 13.11 -26.77 -7.21
CA ASP A 463 14.14 -26.43 -8.19
C ASP A 463 13.52 -25.86 -9.48
N THR A 464 12.39 -26.40 -9.90
CA THR A 464 11.59 -25.88 -11.02
C THR A 464 11.05 -24.48 -10.72
N ALA A 465 10.48 -24.25 -9.54
CA ALA A 465 9.97 -22.95 -9.13
C ALA A 465 11.08 -21.88 -9.16
N LEU A 466 12.20 -22.14 -8.49
CA LEU A 466 13.32 -21.20 -8.39
C LEU A 466 13.90 -20.85 -9.78
N LYS A 467 14.01 -21.85 -10.65
CA LYS A 467 14.49 -21.65 -12.03
C LYS A 467 13.54 -20.81 -12.88
N GLU A 468 12.23 -21.05 -12.77
CA GLU A 468 11.22 -20.27 -13.50
C GLU A 468 11.21 -18.81 -13.02
N ILE A 469 11.41 -18.56 -11.73
CA ILE A 469 11.53 -17.21 -11.17
C ILE A 469 12.77 -16.51 -11.72
N ASP A 470 13.94 -17.18 -11.74
CA ASP A 470 15.16 -16.63 -12.32
C ASP A 470 15.02 -16.29 -13.81
N ALA A 471 14.24 -17.08 -14.56
CA ALA A 471 14.00 -16.84 -15.98
C ALA A 471 13.08 -15.62 -16.27
N ALA A 472 12.34 -15.14 -15.27
CA ALA A 472 11.39 -14.05 -15.43
C ALA A 472 12.02 -12.64 -15.27
N TRP A 473 13.31 -12.56 -14.88
CA TRP A 473 13.99 -11.27 -14.76
C TRP A 473 14.04 -10.56 -16.11
N PRO A 474 13.74 -9.23 -16.15
CA PRO A 474 13.88 -8.45 -17.37
C PRO A 474 15.28 -8.58 -17.96
N GLN A 475 15.37 -8.81 -19.27
CA GLN A 475 16.64 -8.77 -19.98
C GLN A 475 17.04 -7.30 -20.14
N GLU A 476 18.28 -6.93 -19.79
CA GLU A 476 18.84 -5.59 -19.99
C GLU A 476 18.88 -5.19 -21.46
#